data_74de467e365b9b8a2e964d7b4792c850
#
_entry.id   74de467e365b9b8a2e964d7b4792c850
#
_cell.length_a   1.000
_cell.length_b   1.000
_cell.length_c   1.000
_cell.angle_alpha   90.00
_cell.angle_beta   90.00
_cell.angle_gamma   90.00
#
_symmetry.space_group_name_H-M   'P 1'
#
loop_
_entity.id
_entity.type
_entity.pdbx_description
1 polymer ?
#
loop_
_entity_poly.entity_id
_entity_poly.type
_entity_poly.pdbx_seq_one_letter_code
_entity_poly.pdbx_strand_id
1 'polypeptide(L)'
;VYVESRLIPDKHHSQLYFASDFKKIVHDIGIEKELHENDQRLVIPFYDKDNNLIGVQGRALGESKLRYITIRLQESNPKLFGMNNINEDERICVVEGPIDSLFLENAVAVASSNLESVVDYYDKSKVVLVFDNEPRNKEIVKLMEHAIEEHFNVCIWPEMIEEKDINDMVLNGLTPEDIQDIIDKNTFVNLRAKMEFVNWKKC
;
A
#
# COMPACT_ATOMS: atom_id res chain seq x y z
N VAL A 1 -12.98 1.79 16.75
CA VAL A 1 -13.43 3.11 16.24
C VAL A 1 -12.78 3.44 14.87
N TYR A 2 -11.44 3.68 14.73
CA TYR A 2 -10.85 4.07 13.43
C TYR A 2 -10.86 2.93 12.41
N VAL A 3 -10.41 1.74 12.78
CA VAL A 3 -10.39 0.56 11.88
C VAL A 3 -11.79 0.18 11.39
N GLU A 4 -12.79 0.28 12.26
CA GLU A 4 -14.20 0.06 11.92
C GLU A 4 -14.74 1.13 10.96
N SER A 5 -14.38 2.42 11.17
CA SER A 5 -14.81 3.51 10.28
C SER A 5 -14.17 3.43 8.89
N ARG A 6 -13.08 2.67 8.76
CA ARG A 6 -12.41 2.36 7.49
C ARG A 6 -12.81 1.02 6.90
N LEU A 7 -13.73 0.31 7.56
CA LEU A 7 -14.19 -1.03 7.20
C LEU A 7 -13.07 -2.06 7.04
N ILE A 8 -11.96 -1.88 7.80
CA ILE A 8 -10.85 -2.83 7.76
C ILE A 8 -11.35 -4.20 8.25
N PRO A 9 -11.10 -5.30 7.52
CA PRO A 9 -11.57 -6.62 7.91
C PRO A 9 -11.11 -7.04 9.30
N ASP A 10 -12.00 -7.63 10.10
CA ASP A 10 -11.76 -8.02 11.51
C ASP A 10 -10.51 -8.88 11.69
N LYS A 11 -10.20 -9.74 10.72
CA LYS A 11 -8.99 -10.58 10.72
C LYS A 11 -7.69 -9.80 10.88
N HIS A 12 -7.68 -8.50 10.54
CA HIS A 12 -6.51 -7.63 10.61
C HIS A 12 -6.46 -6.76 11.86
N HIS A 13 -7.56 -6.67 12.65
CA HIS A 13 -7.62 -5.77 13.81
C HIS A 13 -6.57 -6.09 14.88
N SER A 14 -6.25 -7.37 15.09
CA SER A 14 -5.28 -7.81 16.10
C SER A 14 -3.83 -7.42 15.81
N GLN A 15 -3.52 -7.02 14.58
CA GLN A 15 -2.18 -6.59 14.16
C GLN A 15 -2.04 -5.06 14.04
N LEU A 16 -3.10 -4.32 14.38
CA LEU A 16 -3.14 -2.86 14.34
C LEU A 16 -3.25 -2.33 15.76
N TYR A 17 -2.43 -1.35 16.14
CA TYR A 17 -2.34 -0.88 17.50
C TYR A 17 -2.67 0.62 17.59
N PHE A 18 -3.18 1.04 18.75
CA PHE A 18 -3.38 2.44 19.05
C PHE A 18 -2.21 2.97 19.87
N ALA A 19 -1.63 4.07 19.45
CA ALA A 19 -0.67 4.85 20.21
C ALA A 19 -1.29 6.17 20.65
N SER A 20 -1.39 6.39 21.97
CA SER A 20 -1.71 7.71 22.51
C SER A 20 -0.51 8.67 22.44
N ASP A 21 0.69 8.12 22.37
CA ASP A 21 1.99 8.80 22.26
C ASP A 21 2.87 7.99 21.30
N PHE A 22 2.85 8.34 20.01
CA PHE A 22 3.62 7.65 19.00
C PHE A 22 5.12 7.86 19.18
N LYS A 23 5.54 9.03 19.65
CA LYS A 23 6.94 9.36 19.93
C LYS A 23 7.53 8.41 20.97
N LYS A 24 6.75 8.14 22.04
CA LYS A 24 7.15 7.20 23.08
C LYS A 24 7.32 5.79 22.52
N ILE A 25 6.42 5.31 21.68
CA ILE A 25 6.53 3.98 21.04
C ILE A 25 7.81 3.90 20.21
N VAL A 26 8.12 4.92 19.40
CA VAL A 26 9.34 4.94 18.57
C VAL A 26 10.60 4.90 19.44
N HIS A 27 10.62 5.61 20.56
CA HIS A 27 11.71 5.55 21.52
C HIS A 27 11.82 4.17 22.20
N ASP A 28 10.68 3.60 22.64
CA ASP A 28 10.65 2.31 23.34
C ASP A 28 11.11 1.15 22.48
N ILE A 29 10.98 1.23 21.14
CA ILE A 29 11.56 0.26 20.19
C ILE A 29 13.02 0.54 19.83
N GLY A 30 13.66 1.49 20.54
CA GLY A 30 15.10 1.76 20.44
C GLY A 30 15.52 2.70 19.30
N ILE A 31 14.59 3.50 18.76
CA ILE A 31 14.87 4.45 17.68
C ILE A 31 15.00 5.86 18.22
N GLU A 32 16.17 6.45 18.11
CA GLU A 32 16.42 7.86 18.41
C GLU A 32 16.10 8.72 17.19
N LYS A 33 14.82 9.01 16.97
CA LYS A 33 14.35 9.93 15.93
C LYS A 33 13.58 11.08 16.55
N GLU A 34 14.00 12.32 16.25
CA GLU A 34 13.20 13.49 16.61
C GLU A 34 11.88 13.47 15.84
N LEU A 35 10.79 13.26 16.56
CA LEU A 35 9.44 13.48 16.08
C LEU A 35 8.94 14.78 16.66
N HIS A 36 8.58 15.72 15.78
CA HIS A 36 8.15 17.06 16.18
C HIS A 36 6.71 17.10 16.71
N GLU A 37 5.92 16.08 16.40
CA GLU A 37 4.53 15.96 16.82
C GLU A 37 4.38 14.76 17.76
N ASN A 38 3.72 15.00 18.87
CA ASN A 38 3.27 13.95 19.79
C ASN A 38 1.76 13.81 19.62
N ASP A 39 1.35 12.98 18.69
CA ASP A 39 -0.04 12.79 18.30
C ASP A 39 -0.49 11.33 18.43
N GLN A 40 -1.80 11.17 18.53
CA GLN A 40 -2.41 9.85 18.53
C GLN A 40 -2.33 9.24 17.13
N ARG A 41 -1.82 8.01 17.06
CA ARG A 41 -1.67 7.30 15.79
C ARG A 41 -2.16 5.87 15.85
N LEU A 42 -2.68 5.41 14.72
CA LEU A 42 -2.75 3.99 14.42
C LEU A 42 -1.33 3.53 14.09
N VAL A 43 -0.85 2.51 14.80
CA VAL A 43 0.46 1.90 14.58
C VAL A 43 0.29 0.63 13.77
N ILE A 44 1.00 0.54 12.66
CA ILE A 44 1.01 -0.57 11.72
C ILE A 44 2.43 -1.15 11.74
N PRO A 45 2.66 -2.30 12.38
CA PRO A 45 3.97 -2.95 12.41
C PRO A 45 4.31 -3.57 11.05
N PHE A 46 5.59 -3.49 10.69
CA PHE A 46 6.13 -4.15 9.50
C PHE A 46 7.00 -5.32 9.94
N TYR A 47 6.73 -6.48 9.39
CA TYR A 47 7.48 -7.72 9.68
C TYR A 47 8.15 -8.23 8.41
N ASP A 48 9.35 -8.81 8.57
CA ASP A 48 10.00 -9.57 7.49
C ASP A 48 9.35 -10.96 7.29
N LYS A 49 9.89 -11.73 6.35
CA LYS A 49 9.39 -13.09 6.03
C LYS A 49 9.51 -14.07 7.22
N ASP A 50 10.38 -13.80 8.18
CA ASP A 50 10.60 -14.61 9.37
C ASP A 50 9.81 -14.11 10.60
N ASN A 51 8.88 -13.17 10.41
CA ASN A 51 8.10 -12.48 11.45
C ASN A 51 8.94 -11.65 12.45
N ASN A 52 10.12 -11.20 12.09
CA ASN A 52 10.85 -10.21 12.88
C ASN A 52 10.31 -8.81 12.59
N LEU A 53 10.14 -8.01 13.63
CA LEU A 53 9.75 -6.61 13.47
C LEU A 53 10.89 -5.84 12.79
N ILE A 54 10.60 -5.19 11.66
CA ILE A 54 11.57 -4.43 10.86
C ILE A 54 11.27 -2.93 10.81
N GLY A 55 10.05 -2.54 11.17
CA GLY A 55 9.64 -1.16 11.20
C GLY A 55 8.20 -0.98 11.67
N VAL A 56 7.78 0.26 11.75
CA VAL A 56 6.40 0.64 12.07
C VAL A 56 5.98 1.83 11.25
N GLN A 57 4.70 1.90 10.87
CA GLN A 57 4.11 3.12 10.33
C GLN A 57 3.07 3.65 11.31
N GLY A 58 3.15 4.94 11.61
CA GLY A 58 2.16 5.66 12.40
C GLY A 58 1.26 6.51 11.50
N ARG A 59 -0.04 6.17 11.40
CA ARG A 59 -1.05 7.00 10.76
C ARG A 59 -1.72 7.91 11.78
N ALA A 60 -1.69 9.22 11.55
CA ALA A 60 -2.37 10.19 12.41
C ALA A 60 -3.89 9.93 12.47
N LEU A 61 -4.46 9.97 13.69
CA LEU A 61 -5.89 9.79 13.93
C LEU A 61 -6.64 11.12 14.05
N GLY A 62 -5.92 12.24 14.07
CA GLY A 62 -6.43 13.61 14.10
C GLY A 62 -5.72 14.49 13.07
N GLU A 63 -5.85 15.80 13.24
CA GLU A 63 -5.10 16.77 12.42
C GLU A 63 -3.60 16.64 12.70
N SER A 64 -2.80 16.47 11.67
CA SER A 64 -1.35 16.38 11.72
C SER A 64 -0.75 16.81 10.40
N LYS A 65 0.40 17.49 10.45
CA LYS A 65 1.17 17.88 9.25
C LYS A 65 1.66 16.66 8.48
N LEU A 66 1.98 15.58 9.21
CA LEU A 66 2.45 14.32 8.65
C LEU A 66 1.40 13.23 8.88
N ARG A 67 0.56 13.01 7.87
CA ARG A 67 -0.49 11.99 7.90
C ARG A 67 0.09 10.59 8.19
N TYR A 68 1.22 10.27 7.60
CA TYR A 68 1.95 9.02 7.78
C TYR A 68 3.40 9.27 8.19
N ILE A 69 3.91 8.49 9.13
CA ILE A 69 5.32 8.47 9.53
C ILE A 69 5.78 7.02 9.50
N THR A 70 6.73 6.69 8.63
CA THR A 70 7.32 5.35 8.57
C THR A 70 8.69 5.36 9.25
N ILE A 71 8.89 4.44 10.18
CA ILE A 71 10.11 4.24 10.95
C ILE A 71 10.65 2.85 10.63
N ARG A 72 11.90 2.74 10.20
CA ARG A 72 12.61 1.48 10.06
C ARG A 72 13.49 1.24 11.28
N LEU A 73 13.56 0.02 11.77
CA LEU A 73 14.43 -0.32 12.90
C LEU A 73 15.91 -0.25 12.51
N GLN A 74 16.21 -0.57 11.24
CA GLN A 74 17.53 -0.42 10.64
C GLN A 74 17.36 0.22 9.25
N GLU A 75 18.33 1.01 8.82
CA GLU A 75 18.26 1.66 7.49
C GLU A 75 18.21 0.67 6.32
N SER A 76 18.81 -0.51 6.51
CA SER A 76 18.79 -1.61 5.54
C SER A 76 17.44 -2.30 5.43
N ASN A 77 16.54 -2.15 6.42
CA ASN A 77 15.24 -2.80 6.38
C ASN A 77 14.36 -2.24 5.26
N PRO A 78 13.58 -3.08 4.57
CA PRO A 78 12.62 -2.61 3.58
C PRO A 78 11.51 -1.78 4.22
N LYS A 79 10.96 -0.85 3.45
CA LYS A 79 9.69 -0.17 3.78
C LYS A 79 8.52 -0.94 3.17
N LEU A 80 8.45 -2.22 3.46
CA LEU A 80 7.49 -3.13 2.84
C LEU A 80 6.64 -3.78 3.91
N PHE A 81 5.33 -3.49 3.90
CA PHE A 81 4.34 -4.07 4.80
C PHE A 81 3.78 -5.35 4.19
N GLY A 82 3.50 -6.36 5.04
CA GLY A 82 2.81 -7.58 4.64
C GLY A 82 3.72 -8.74 4.20
N MET A 83 5.05 -8.58 4.22
CA MET A 83 6.00 -9.60 3.75
C MET A 83 5.84 -10.97 4.40
N ASN A 84 5.46 -10.99 5.67
CA ASN A 84 5.30 -12.21 6.46
C ASN A 84 4.06 -13.05 6.10
N ASN A 85 3.16 -12.52 5.27
CA ASN A 85 1.91 -13.17 4.89
C ASN A 85 1.84 -13.52 3.40
N ILE A 86 2.95 -13.39 2.66
CA ILE A 86 2.96 -13.58 1.20
C ILE A 86 3.19 -15.04 0.82
N ASN A 87 2.33 -15.53 -0.06
CA ASN A 87 2.56 -16.74 -0.83
C ASN A 87 3.30 -16.38 -2.13
N GLU A 88 4.60 -16.68 -2.20
CA GLU A 88 5.44 -16.35 -3.37
C GLU A 88 5.14 -17.23 -4.59
N ASP A 89 4.35 -18.28 -4.46
CA ASP A 89 3.92 -19.10 -5.58
C ASP A 89 2.75 -18.50 -6.36
N GLU A 90 2.05 -17.55 -5.76
CA GLU A 90 0.89 -16.87 -6.33
C GLU A 90 1.24 -15.45 -6.83
N ARG A 91 0.28 -14.81 -7.49
CA ARG A 91 0.35 -13.40 -7.87
C ARG A 91 0.39 -12.53 -6.60
N ILE A 92 1.23 -11.50 -6.61
CA ILE A 92 1.41 -10.56 -5.51
C ILE A 92 0.93 -9.18 -5.94
N CYS A 93 -0.11 -8.67 -5.31
CA CYS A 93 -0.55 -7.30 -5.50
C CYS A 93 0.36 -6.34 -4.72
N VAL A 94 0.79 -5.25 -5.35
CA VAL A 94 1.65 -4.24 -4.75
C VAL A 94 0.94 -2.90 -4.78
N VAL A 95 0.68 -2.34 -3.60
CA VAL A 95 0.00 -1.06 -3.42
C VAL A 95 0.89 -0.04 -2.69
N GLU A 96 0.48 1.22 -2.64
CA GLU A 96 1.21 2.26 -1.91
C GLU A 96 1.01 2.15 -0.39
N GLY A 97 -0.23 2.03 0.04
CA GLY A 97 -0.65 2.14 1.44
C GLY A 97 -0.88 0.80 2.15
N PRO A 98 -0.34 0.60 3.37
CA PRO A 98 -0.63 -0.60 4.15
C PRO A 98 -2.12 -0.86 4.36
N ILE A 99 -2.95 0.19 4.52
CA ILE A 99 -4.40 0.02 4.72
C ILE A 99 -5.05 -0.60 3.48
N ASP A 100 -4.67 -0.15 2.28
CA ASP A 100 -5.22 -0.67 1.02
C ASP A 100 -4.89 -2.14 0.81
N SER A 101 -3.67 -2.57 1.19
CA SER A 101 -3.28 -3.97 1.09
C SER A 101 -4.08 -4.92 1.98
N LEU A 102 -4.71 -4.42 3.05
CA LEU A 102 -5.53 -5.24 3.96
C LEU A 102 -6.86 -5.71 3.34
N PHE A 103 -7.26 -5.13 2.22
CA PHE A 103 -8.47 -5.51 1.47
C PHE A 103 -8.18 -6.47 0.32
N LEU A 104 -6.92 -6.78 0.05
CA LEU A 104 -6.51 -7.64 -1.04
C LEU A 104 -6.01 -8.99 -0.54
N GLU A 105 -6.10 -9.99 -1.41
CA GLU A 105 -5.44 -11.26 -1.20
C GLU A 105 -3.98 -11.15 -1.67
N ASN A 106 -3.08 -11.81 -0.92
CA ASN A 106 -1.65 -11.89 -1.25
C ASN A 106 -1.03 -10.55 -1.68
N ALA A 107 -1.10 -9.55 -0.80
CA ALA A 107 -0.70 -8.19 -1.10
C ALA A 107 0.37 -7.64 -0.17
N VAL A 108 1.26 -6.82 -0.71
CA VAL A 108 2.23 -6.01 0.03
C VAL A 108 2.01 -4.53 -0.23
N ALA A 109 2.43 -3.69 0.73
CA ALA A 109 2.45 -2.24 0.54
C ALA A 109 3.85 -1.68 0.71
N VAL A 110 4.29 -0.86 -0.24
CA VAL A 110 5.67 -0.29 -0.23
C VAL A 110 5.82 0.92 0.68
N ALA A 111 4.74 1.43 1.27
CA ALA A 111 4.73 2.64 2.11
C ALA A 111 5.47 3.84 1.46
N SER A 112 5.44 3.92 0.13
CA SER A 112 5.99 4.96 -0.72
C SER A 112 5.37 4.89 -2.11
N SER A 113 5.60 5.88 -2.97
CA SER A 113 5.11 5.87 -4.36
C SER A 113 5.92 4.98 -5.31
N ASN A 114 7.10 4.47 -4.89
CA ASN A 114 7.95 3.61 -5.73
C ASN A 114 7.57 2.13 -5.60
N LEU A 115 6.50 1.71 -6.27
CA LEU A 115 6.02 0.32 -6.26
C LEU A 115 7.03 -0.66 -6.88
N GLU A 116 7.82 -0.21 -7.83
CA GLU A 116 8.79 -1.05 -8.55
C GLU A 116 9.90 -1.61 -7.65
N SER A 117 10.19 -0.95 -6.51
CA SER A 117 11.19 -1.43 -5.54
C SER A 117 10.89 -2.82 -4.96
N VAL A 118 9.68 -3.31 -5.15
CA VAL A 118 9.25 -4.65 -4.71
C VAL A 118 10.05 -5.79 -5.37
N VAL A 119 10.62 -5.56 -6.55
CA VAL A 119 11.40 -6.59 -7.28
C VAL A 119 12.75 -6.92 -6.63
N ASP A 120 13.17 -6.14 -5.65
CA ASP A 120 14.32 -6.48 -4.82
C ASP A 120 14.01 -7.67 -3.89
N TYR A 121 12.72 -8.03 -3.73
CA TYR A 121 12.22 -9.03 -2.78
C TYR A 121 11.40 -10.15 -3.42
N TYR A 122 10.78 -9.90 -4.59
CA TYR A 122 9.84 -10.82 -5.26
C TYR A 122 10.08 -10.89 -6.75
N ASP A 123 9.72 -12.04 -7.35
CA ASP A 123 9.81 -12.26 -8.80
C ASP A 123 8.87 -11.27 -9.54
N LYS A 124 9.45 -10.47 -10.42
CA LYS A 124 8.75 -9.49 -11.25
C LYS A 124 7.57 -10.09 -12.03
N SER A 125 7.70 -11.33 -12.47
CA SER A 125 6.66 -12.00 -13.27
C SER A 125 5.37 -12.26 -12.47
N LYS A 126 5.48 -12.33 -11.15
CA LYS A 126 4.34 -12.55 -10.22
C LYS A 126 3.78 -11.26 -9.65
N VAL A 127 4.50 -10.16 -9.77
CA VAL A 127 4.11 -8.86 -9.23
C VAL A 127 3.08 -8.16 -10.11
N VAL A 128 2.05 -7.59 -9.51
CA VAL A 128 1.10 -6.67 -10.13
C VAL A 128 1.15 -5.34 -9.40
N LEU A 129 1.52 -4.28 -10.09
CA LEU A 129 1.53 -2.93 -9.53
C LEU A 129 0.13 -2.33 -9.61
N VAL A 130 -0.39 -1.93 -8.46
CA VAL A 130 -1.74 -1.36 -8.30
C VAL A 130 -1.58 0.05 -7.74
N PHE A 131 -1.47 1.02 -8.63
CA PHE A 131 -1.37 2.44 -8.28
C PHE A 131 -2.71 3.01 -7.85
N ASP A 132 -2.69 4.09 -7.08
CA ASP A 132 -3.90 4.89 -6.80
C ASP A 132 -4.58 5.32 -8.11
N ASN A 133 -5.90 5.35 -8.13
CA ASN A 133 -6.69 5.73 -9.30
C ASN A 133 -6.74 7.26 -9.45
N GLU A 134 -5.61 7.86 -9.77
CA GLU A 134 -5.45 9.30 -9.93
C GLU A 134 -5.03 9.70 -11.37
N PRO A 135 -5.90 9.55 -12.38
CA PRO A 135 -5.55 9.77 -13.79
C PRO A 135 -5.17 11.21 -14.14
N ARG A 136 -5.41 12.17 -13.23
CA ARG A 136 -5.01 13.58 -13.36
C ARG A 136 -3.77 13.95 -12.56
N ASN A 137 -3.25 13.04 -11.74
CA ASN A 137 -2.04 13.25 -10.96
C ASN A 137 -0.82 12.93 -11.83
N LYS A 138 -0.08 13.97 -12.25
CA LYS A 138 1.07 13.84 -13.13
C LYS A 138 2.18 12.94 -12.59
N GLU A 139 2.31 12.84 -11.27
CA GLU A 139 3.30 11.97 -10.62
C GLU A 139 2.89 10.50 -10.78
N ILE A 140 1.65 10.14 -10.43
CA ILE A 140 1.14 8.77 -10.60
C ILE A 140 1.14 8.36 -12.07
N VAL A 141 0.68 9.23 -12.97
CA VAL A 141 0.72 8.98 -14.42
C VAL A 141 2.13 8.67 -14.90
N LYS A 142 3.15 9.44 -14.45
CA LYS A 142 4.54 9.21 -14.83
C LYS A 142 5.10 7.89 -14.27
N LEU A 143 4.78 7.57 -13.01
CA LEU A 143 5.22 6.31 -12.39
C LEU A 143 4.59 5.10 -13.10
N MET A 144 3.30 5.15 -13.38
CA MET A 144 2.61 4.09 -14.12
C MET A 144 3.14 3.93 -15.55
N GLU A 145 3.41 5.04 -16.27
CA GLU A 145 4.01 5.03 -17.60
C GLU A 145 5.37 4.33 -17.58
N HIS A 146 6.23 4.67 -16.62
CA HIS A 146 7.54 4.04 -16.43
C HIS A 146 7.40 2.54 -16.14
N ALA A 147 6.52 2.15 -15.23
CA ALA A 147 6.27 0.74 -14.92
C ALA A 147 5.83 -0.08 -16.15
N ILE A 148 5.00 0.51 -17.03
CA ILE A 148 4.57 -0.11 -18.28
C ILE A 148 5.74 -0.22 -19.28
N GLU A 149 6.61 0.78 -19.34
CA GLU A 149 7.83 0.75 -20.19
C GLU A 149 8.81 -0.32 -19.71
N GLU A 150 8.93 -0.49 -18.41
CA GLU A 150 9.72 -1.53 -17.77
C GLU A 150 9.05 -2.92 -17.78
N HIS A 151 7.93 -3.08 -18.48
CA HIS A 151 7.24 -4.38 -18.65
C HIS A 151 6.71 -5.02 -17.36
N PHE A 152 6.27 -4.22 -16.39
CA PHE A 152 5.52 -4.74 -15.25
C PHE A 152 4.08 -5.12 -15.64
N ASN A 153 3.49 -6.03 -14.88
CA ASN A 153 2.04 -6.17 -14.86
C ASN A 153 1.46 -4.99 -14.07
N VAL A 154 0.58 -4.23 -14.68
CA VAL A 154 0.00 -3.02 -14.07
C VAL A 154 -1.51 -3.13 -14.11
N CYS A 155 -2.16 -2.89 -12.95
CA CYS A 155 -3.58 -2.69 -12.90
C CYS A 155 -3.92 -1.30 -13.43
N ILE A 156 -4.81 -1.24 -14.41
CA ILE A 156 -5.33 0.02 -14.98
C ILE A 156 -6.83 0.06 -14.67
N TRP A 157 -7.20 0.94 -13.76
CA TRP A 157 -8.58 1.03 -13.27
C TRP A 157 -9.56 1.34 -14.39
N PRO A 158 -10.68 0.62 -14.50
CA PRO A 158 -11.69 0.88 -15.51
C PRO A 158 -12.44 2.20 -15.23
N GLU A 159 -12.96 2.83 -16.27
CA GLU A 159 -13.59 4.17 -16.18
C GLU A 159 -14.75 4.26 -15.18
N MET A 160 -15.39 3.13 -14.87
CA MET A 160 -16.49 3.08 -13.89
C MET A 160 -16.04 3.25 -12.44
N ILE A 161 -14.75 3.12 -12.15
CA ILE A 161 -14.17 3.32 -10.80
C ILE A 161 -13.74 4.79 -10.71
N GLU A 162 -14.43 5.54 -9.84
CA GLU A 162 -14.16 6.96 -9.62
C GLU A 162 -13.34 7.22 -8.35
N GLU A 163 -13.34 6.25 -7.42
CA GLU A 163 -12.64 6.33 -6.15
C GLU A 163 -11.13 6.35 -6.37
N LYS A 164 -10.46 7.09 -5.48
CA LYS A 164 -9.03 7.33 -5.57
C LYS A 164 -8.20 6.08 -5.19
N ASP A 165 -8.56 5.43 -4.08
CA ASP A 165 -7.81 4.32 -3.50
C ASP A 165 -8.75 3.17 -3.11
N ILE A 166 -8.17 2.02 -2.79
CA ILE A 166 -8.92 0.79 -2.48
C ILE A 166 -9.81 0.99 -1.24
N ASN A 167 -9.32 1.68 -0.22
CA ASN A 167 -10.14 1.92 0.96
C ASN A 167 -11.35 2.80 0.66
N ASP A 168 -11.22 3.80 -0.20
CA ASP A 168 -12.35 4.64 -0.63
C ASP A 168 -13.35 3.82 -1.47
N MET A 169 -12.90 2.86 -2.31
CA MET A 169 -13.76 1.92 -3.03
C MET A 169 -14.60 1.08 -2.06
N VAL A 170 -13.99 0.56 -0.99
CA VAL A 170 -14.71 -0.20 0.05
C VAL A 170 -15.71 0.68 0.79
N LEU A 171 -15.34 1.91 1.14
CA LEU A 171 -16.24 2.87 1.79
C LEU A 171 -17.45 3.23 0.93
N ASN A 172 -17.30 3.17 -0.39
CA ASN A 172 -18.40 3.40 -1.36
C ASN A 172 -19.16 2.12 -1.74
N GLY A 173 -18.86 0.98 -1.11
CA GLY A 173 -19.69 -0.22 -1.14
C GLY A 173 -19.18 -1.37 -1.98
N LEU A 174 -17.97 -1.28 -2.57
CA LEU A 174 -17.34 -2.44 -3.19
C LEU A 174 -16.82 -3.40 -2.10
N THR A 175 -16.99 -4.69 -2.34
CA THR A 175 -16.39 -5.70 -1.46
C THR A 175 -14.92 -5.93 -1.81
N PRO A 176 -14.10 -6.46 -0.89
CA PRO A 176 -12.74 -6.90 -1.21
C PRO A 176 -12.67 -7.85 -2.40
N GLU A 177 -13.64 -8.75 -2.53
CA GLU A 177 -13.77 -9.70 -3.63
C GLU A 177 -14.04 -8.99 -4.96
N ASP A 178 -14.93 -7.98 -4.97
CA ASP A 178 -15.20 -7.16 -6.16
C ASP A 178 -13.93 -6.43 -6.63
N ILE A 179 -13.18 -5.87 -5.69
CA ILE A 179 -11.93 -5.13 -5.97
C ILE A 179 -10.87 -6.08 -6.52
N GLN A 180 -10.70 -7.27 -5.92
CA GLN A 180 -9.77 -8.28 -6.41
C GLN A 180 -10.12 -8.71 -7.84
N ASP A 181 -11.41 -8.96 -8.11
CA ASP A 181 -11.95 -9.27 -9.43
C ASP A 181 -11.66 -8.17 -10.47
N ILE A 182 -11.80 -6.90 -10.07
CA ILE A 182 -11.50 -5.74 -10.92
C ILE A 182 -10.00 -5.70 -11.24
N ILE A 183 -9.14 -5.87 -10.24
CA ILE A 183 -7.68 -5.91 -10.44
C ILE A 183 -7.30 -7.04 -11.40
N ASP A 184 -7.85 -8.23 -11.19
CA ASP A 184 -7.54 -9.41 -12.02
C ASP A 184 -7.95 -9.23 -13.48
N LYS A 185 -9.10 -8.63 -13.72
CA LYS A 185 -9.62 -8.37 -15.08
C LYS A 185 -8.94 -7.20 -15.78
N ASN A 186 -8.36 -6.27 -15.02
CA ASN A 186 -7.76 -5.05 -15.54
C ASN A 186 -6.24 -4.97 -15.33
N THR A 187 -5.59 -6.11 -15.12
CA THR A 187 -4.14 -6.22 -15.11
C THR A 187 -3.61 -6.47 -16.51
N PHE A 188 -2.73 -5.60 -16.97
CA PHE A 188 -2.19 -5.63 -18.33
C PHE A 188 -0.67 -5.50 -18.32
N VAL A 189 -0.04 -5.94 -19.42
CA VAL A 189 1.41 -5.84 -19.66
C VAL A 189 1.70 -5.43 -21.10
N ASN A 190 2.85 -4.88 -21.38
CA ASN A 190 3.34 -4.55 -22.71
C ASN A 190 2.40 -3.64 -23.52
N LEU A 191 2.14 -3.99 -24.79
CA LEU A 191 1.33 -3.18 -25.70
C LEU A 191 -0.09 -2.96 -25.18
N ARG A 192 -0.71 -3.98 -24.59
CA ARG A 192 -2.07 -3.85 -24.05
C ARG A 192 -2.11 -2.86 -22.89
N ALA A 193 -1.12 -2.90 -21.98
CA ALA A 193 -1.02 -1.91 -20.91
C ALA A 193 -0.89 -0.49 -21.47
N LYS A 194 -0.08 -0.27 -22.53
CA LYS A 194 0.06 1.03 -23.19
C LYS A 194 -1.27 1.54 -23.75
N MET A 195 -2.05 0.67 -24.39
CA MET A 195 -3.34 1.03 -24.98
C MET A 195 -4.37 1.43 -23.89
N GLU A 196 -4.52 0.62 -22.84
CA GLU A 196 -5.45 0.90 -21.74
C GLU A 196 -5.02 2.15 -20.95
N PHE A 197 -3.71 2.33 -20.73
CA PHE A 197 -3.16 3.50 -20.05
C PHE A 197 -3.44 4.82 -20.79
N VAL A 198 -3.37 4.83 -22.13
CA VAL A 198 -3.70 6.03 -22.93
C VAL A 198 -5.16 6.43 -22.73
N ASN A 199 -6.07 5.48 -22.55
CA ASN A 199 -7.47 5.74 -22.28
C ASN A 199 -7.71 6.22 -20.84
N TRP A 200 -6.94 5.67 -19.89
CA TRP A 200 -7.07 5.96 -18.46
C TRP A 200 -6.53 7.34 -18.09
N LYS A 201 -5.35 7.73 -18.57
CA LYS A 201 -4.73 9.02 -18.22
C LYS A 201 -5.55 10.22 -18.72
N LYS A 202 -5.66 11.24 -17.88
CA LYS A 202 -6.45 12.47 -18.16
C LYS A 202 -5.58 13.74 -18.09
N CYS A 203 -4.25 13.64 -18.16
CA CYS A 203 -3.30 14.76 -18.18
C CYS A 203 -2.13 14.50 -19.14
#